data_9882ad42d0365e61f04fa895403c8509
#
_entry.id   9882ad42d0365e61f04fa895403c8509
#
_cell.length_a   1.000
_cell.length_b   1.000
_cell.length_c   1.000
_cell.angle_alpha   90.00
_cell.angle_beta   90.00
_cell.angle_gamma   90.00
#
_symmetry.space_group_name_H-M   'P 1'
#
loop_
_entity.id
_entity.type
_entity.pdbx_description
1 polymer ?
#
loop_
_entity_poly.entity_id
_entity_poly.type
_entity_poly.pdbx_seq_one_letter_code
_entity_poly.pdbx_strand_id
1 'polypeptide(L)'
;MEKHNFVTIANLSREEILYLITMAQEFEKHPNRELLKGRVVATLFFEPSTRTRLSFETAANRLGARVIGFTDAKVTSATKGETLKDTILMVGNYADAIVMRHYIEGAAQYASEVSPVPIINAGDGAHMHPSQCLLDLYSIYKTQGTLDNLNIY
;
A
#
# COMPACT_ATOMS: atom_id res chain seq x y z
N MET A 1 16.91 10.56 2.23
CA MET A 1 16.17 9.51 2.99
C MET A 1 16.00 8.35 2.03
N GLU A 2 16.41 7.16 2.44
CA GLU A 2 16.29 5.97 1.57
C GLU A 2 14.81 5.66 1.32
N LYS A 3 14.45 5.39 0.06
CA LYS A 3 13.08 5.13 -0.35
C LYS A 3 12.76 3.65 -0.15
N HIS A 4 11.88 3.34 0.79
CA HIS A 4 11.43 1.97 1.03
C HIS A 4 10.06 1.75 0.37
N ASN A 5 10.04 0.98 -0.72
CA ASN A 5 8.82 0.57 -1.39
C ASN A 5 8.24 -0.71 -0.77
N PHE A 6 6.91 -0.85 -0.80
CA PHE A 6 6.23 -2.10 -0.46
C PHE A 6 5.40 -2.56 -1.66
N VAL A 7 6.03 -3.22 -2.62
CA VAL A 7 5.40 -3.64 -3.88
C VAL A 7 5.18 -5.14 -3.98
N THR A 8 5.95 -5.93 -3.24
CA THR A 8 5.83 -7.39 -3.19
C THR A 8 6.18 -7.92 -1.81
N ILE A 9 5.56 -9.01 -1.40
CA ILE A 9 5.92 -9.73 -0.18
C ILE A 9 7.09 -10.70 -0.41
N ALA A 10 7.32 -11.10 -1.66
CA ALA A 10 8.35 -12.08 -2.00
C ALA A 10 9.78 -11.62 -1.69
N ASN A 11 10.00 -10.32 -1.59
CA ASN A 11 11.29 -9.72 -1.26
C ASN A 11 11.51 -9.49 0.23
N LEU A 12 10.52 -9.79 1.07
CA LEU A 12 10.65 -9.66 2.52
C LEU A 12 11.21 -10.95 3.14
N SER A 13 12.18 -10.80 4.01
CA SER A 13 12.64 -11.89 4.85
C SER A 13 11.57 -12.27 5.89
N ARG A 14 11.72 -13.45 6.48
CA ARG A 14 10.84 -13.89 7.58
C ARG A 14 10.86 -12.90 8.75
N GLU A 15 12.03 -12.37 9.08
CA GLU A 15 12.23 -11.39 10.14
C GLU A 15 11.48 -10.10 9.87
N GLU A 16 11.51 -9.60 8.64
CA GLU A 16 10.77 -8.40 8.22
C GLU A 16 9.27 -8.62 8.29
N ILE A 17 8.76 -9.78 7.88
CA ILE A 17 7.34 -10.13 8.00
C ILE A 17 6.92 -10.15 9.48
N LEU A 18 7.68 -10.81 10.35
CA LEU A 18 7.39 -10.86 11.78
C LEU A 18 7.48 -9.47 12.43
N TYR A 19 8.41 -8.63 11.99
CA TYR A 19 8.50 -7.24 12.44
C TYR A 19 7.23 -6.45 12.07
N LEU A 20 6.75 -6.57 10.82
CA LEU A 20 5.52 -5.92 10.39
C LEU A 20 4.29 -6.41 11.16
N ILE A 21 4.21 -7.71 11.46
CA ILE A 21 3.15 -8.30 12.31
C ILE A 21 3.20 -7.72 13.72
N THR A 22 4.40 -7.61 14.31
CA THR A 22 4.59 -7.03 15.65
C THR A 22 4.19 -5.55 15.65
N MET A 23 4.58 -4.79 14.64
CA MET A 23 4.13 -3.40 14.49
C MET A 23 2.60 -3.29 14.39
N ALA A 24 1.96 -4.18 13.63
CA ALA A 24 0.50 -4.19 13.52
C ALA A 24 -0.17 -4.45 14.87
N GLN A 25 0.37 -5.35 15.71
CA GLN A 25 -0.10 -5.58 17.07
C GLN A 25 0.06 -4.35 17.97
N GLU A 26 1.18 -3.65 17.84
CA GLU A 26 1.41 -2.41 18.59
C GLU A 26 0.45 -1.30 18.16
N PHE A 27 0.21 -1.12 16.87
CA PHE A 27 -0.76 -0.15 16.38
C PHE A 27 -2.21 -0.50 16.78
N GLU A 28 -2.55 -1.77 16.90
CA GLU A 28 -3.87 -2.19 17.41
C GLU A 28 -4.05 -1.79 18.87
N LYS A 29 -3.01 -1.95 19.71
CA LYS A 29 -3.05 -1.64 21.14
C LYS A 29 -2.83 -0.15 21.43
N HIS A 30 -1.88 0.45 20.72
CA HIS A 30 -1.38 1.80 20.97
C HIS A 30 -1.30 2.61 19.66
N PRO A 31 -2.44 3.02 19.07
CA PRO A 31 -2.44 3.74 17.80
C PRO A 31 -1.77 5.10 17.94
N ASN A 32 -0.71 5.35 17.19
CA ASN A 32 -0.05 6.66 17.13
C ASN A 32 -0.73 7.56 16.09
N ARG A 33 -1.64 8.41 16.54
CA ARG A 33 -2.45 9.28 15.67
C ARG A 33 -1.68 10.45 15.05
N GLU A 34 -0.44 10.64 15.38
CA GLU A 34 0.40 11.73 14.87
C GLU A 34 1.62 11.25 14.07
N LEU A 35 1.74 9.92 13.84
CA LEU A 35 2.89 9.33 13.17
C LEU A 35 3.14 9.93 11.77
N LEU A 36 2.07 10.23 11.04
CA LEU A 36 2.11 10.84 9.71
C LEU A 36 1.61 12.29 9.69
N LYS A 37 1.65 12.97 10.83
CA LYS A 37 1.25 14.37 10.94
C LYS A 37 2.07 15.26 9.97
N GLY A 38 1.37 16.05 9.19
CA GLY A 38 1.97 16.94 8.18
C GLY A 38 2.34 16.24 6.87
N ARG A 39 2.15 14.92 6.75
CA ARG A 39 2.39 14.16 5.53
C ARG A 39 1.14 14.08 4.66
N VAL A 40 1.36 13.88 3.37
CA VAL A 40 0.32 13.64 2.37
C VAL A 40 0.51 12.25 1.80
N VAL A 41 -0.53 11.43 1.83
CA VAL A 41 -0.56 10.10 1.20
C VAL A 41 -1.51 10.17 0.00
N ALA A 42 -1.01 9.80 -1.18
CA ALA A 42 -1.85 9.68 -2.37
C ALA A 42 -2.41 8.25 -2.49
N THR A 43 -3.71 8.13 -2.80
CA THR A 43 -4.38 6.85 -3.09
C THR A 43 -4.84 6.85 -4.54
N LEU A 44 -4.14 6.08 -5.39
CA LEU A 44 -4.35 6.02 -6.83
C LEU A 44 -4.99 4.69 -7.22
N PHE A 45 -6.30 4.67 -7.37
CA PHE A 45 -7.05 3.46 -7.73
C PHE A 45 -7.44 3.50 -9.20
N PHE A 46 -6.66 2.82 -10.05
CA PHE A 46 -6.90 2.69 -11.49
C PHE A 46 -7.98 1.65 -11.81
N GLU A 47 -8.37 0.85 -10.83
CA GLU A 47 -9.53 -0.05 -10.89
C GLU A 47 -10.38 0.08 -9.62
N PRO A 48 -11.69 -0.17 -9.69
CA PRO A 48 -12.58 -0.08 -8.54
C PRO A 48 -12.19 -1.03 -7.39
N SER A 49 -12.08 -0.49 -6.18
CA SER A 49 -11.86 -1.28 -4.97
C SER A 49 -12.35 -0.53 -3.74
N THR A 50 -13.53 -0.89 -3.24
CA THR A 50 -14.14 -0.20 -2.10
C THR A 50 -13.39 -0.50 -0.80
N ARG A 51 -13.24 -1.78 -0.44
CA ARG A 51 -12.64 -2.17 0.85
C ARG A 51 -11.18 -1.75 0.97
N THR A 52 -10.36 -2.07 -0.03
CA THR A 52 -8.93 -1.76 0.00
C THR A 52 -8.69 -0.26 0.06
N ARG A 53 -9.40 0.52 -0.75
CA ARG A 53 -9.30 1.98 -0.74
C ARG A 53 -9.65 2.55 0.63
N LEU A 54 -10.83 2.24 1.14
CA LEU A 54 -11.29 2.76 2.43
C LEU A 54 -10.36 2.35 3.58
N SER A 55 -9.76 1.14 3.54
CA SER A 55 -8.83 0.70 4.58
C SER A 55 -7.55 1.53 4.57
N PHE A 56 -6.93 1.78 3.40
CA PHE A 56 -5.72 2.61 3.31
C PHE A 56 -6.00 4.07 3.64
N GLU A 57 -7.10 4.65 3.13
CA GLU A 57 -7.48 6.03 3.42
C GLU A 57 -7.77 6.21 4.93
N THR A 58 -8.49 5.26 5.54
CA THR A 58 -8.76 5.27 6.98
C THR A 58 -7.47 5.15 7.79
N ALA A 59 -6.56 4.24 7.42
CA ALA A 59 -5.29 4.08 8.10
C ALA A 59 -4.44 5.36 8.03
N ALA A 60 -4.29 5.95 6.85
CA ALA A 60 -3.56 7.20 6.65
C ALA A 60 -4.15 8.34 7.50
N ASN A 61 -5.47 8.52 7.47
CA ASN A 61 -6.16 9.54 8.27
C ASN A 61 -6.01 9.30 9.78
N ARG A 62 -6.11 8.04 10.24
CA ARG A 62 -5.92 7.70 11.67
C ARG A 62 -4.50 7.94 12.17
N LEU A 63 -3.51 7.88 11.28
CA LEU A 63 -2.11 8.18 11.58
C LEU A 63 -1.78 9.69 11.44
N GLY A 64 -2.76 10.53 11.11
CA GLY A 64 -2.62 11.98 11.03
C GLY A 64 -2.17 12.51 9.66
N ALA A 65 -2.12 11.68 8.62
CA ALA A 65 -1.86 12.13 7.26
C ALA A 65 -3.07 12.83 6.64
N ARG A 66 -2.81 13.62 5.59
CA ARG A 66 -3.83 14.06 4.64
C ARG A 66 -3.86 13.09 3.47
N VAL A 67 -5.05 12.83 2.93
CA VAL A 67 -5.23 11.91 1.81
C VAL A 67 -5.69 12.69 0.58
N ILE A 68 -5.05 12.42 -0.55
CA ILE A 68 -5.45 12.89 -1.89
C ILE A 68 -5.53 11.67 -2.82
N GLY A 69 -6.16 11.78 -3.96
CA GLY A 69 -6.15 10.70 -4.96
C GLY A 69 -7.41 10.63 -5.80
N PHE A 70 -7.55 9.51 -6.50
CA PHE A 70 -8.70 9.22 -7.36
C PHE A 70 -9.11 7.74 -7.26
N THR A 71 -10.34 7.45 -7.72
CA THR A 71 -10.98 6.14 -7.55
C THR A 71 -11.21 5.37 -8.84
N ASP A 72 -10.97 6.03 -9.98
CA ASP A 72 -11.15 5.46 -11.32
C ASP A 72 -10.24 6.20 -12.30
N ALA A 73 -9.51 5.46 -13.13
CA ALA A 73 -8.68 6.03 -14.18
C ALA A 73 -9.50 6.86 -15.19
N LYS A 74 -10.77 6.52 -15.38
CA LYS A 74 -11.68 7.21 -16.31
C LYS A 74 -11.93 8.67 -15.96
N VAL A 75 -11.75 9.07 -14.70
CA VAL A 75 -11.91 10.47 -14.25
C VAL A 75 -10.59 11.23 -14.20
N THR A 76 -9.51 10.64 -14.69
CA THR A 76 -8.17 11.23 -14.70
C THR A 76 -7.70 11.61 -16.09
N SER A 77 -6.56 12.28 -16.19
CA SER A 77 -5.91 12.62 -17.45
C SER A 77 -5.43 11.40 -18.25
N ALA A 78 -5.46 10.19 -17.68
CA ALA A 78 -5.19 8.93 -18.40
C ALA A 78 -6.11 8.78 -19.63
N THR A 79 -7.36 9.26 -19.56
CA THR A 79 -8.29 9.30 -20.70
C THR A 79 -7.85 10.21 -21.84
N LYS A 80 -6.91 11.10 -21.57
CA LYS A 80 -6.32 12.04 -22.55
C LYS A 80 -4.94 11.60 -23.04
N GLY A 81 -4.50 10.35 -22.68
CA GLY A 81 -3.22 9.81 -23.09
C GLY A 81 -2.07 10.03 -22.10
N GLU A 82 -2.33 10.52 -20.87
CA GLU A 82 -1.30 10.58 -19.82
C GLU A 82 -0.83 9.18 -19.46
N THR A 83 0.49 8.98 -19.45
CA THR A 83 1.07 7.67 -19.12
C THR A 83 1.09 7.43 -17.61
N LEU A 84 1.17 6.16 -17.20
CA LEU A 84 1.35 5.82 -15.78
C LEU A 84 2.58 6.52 -15.20
N LYS A 85 3.68 6.58 -15.97
CA LYS A 85 4.91 7.27 -15.55
C LYS A 85 4.65 8.75 -15.23
N ASP A 86 3.96 9.45 -16.13
CA ASP A 86 3.69 10.88 -15.96
C ASP A 86 2.79 11.13 -14.76
N THR A 87 1.75 10.30 -14.58
CA THR A 87 0.88 10.33 -13.39
C THR A 87 1.69 10.14 -12.11
N ILE A 88 2.56 9.13 -12.05
CA ILE A 88 3.37 8.84 -10.85
C ILE A 88 4.35 9.97 -10.54
N LEU A 89 5.03 10.50 -11.55
CA LEU A 89 5.97 11.62 -11.38
C LEU A 89 5.24 12.89 -10.91
N MET A 90 4.10 13.19 -11.51
CA MET A 90 3.28 14.34 -11.15
C MET A 90 2.78 14.23 -9.71
N VAL A 91 2.17 13.10 -9.33
CA VAL A 91 1.63 12.88 -7.98
C VAL A 91 2.75 12.86 -6.94
N GLY A 92 3.92 12.33 -7.28
CA GLY A 92 5.09 12.32 -6.40
C GLY A 92 5.59 13.71 -5.99
N ASN A 93 5.20 14.79 -6.72
CA ASN A 93 5.47 16.17 -6.29
C ASN A 93 4.45 16.69 -5.27
N TYR A 94 3.32 16.01 -5.08
CA TYR A 94 2.25 16.43 -4.16
C TYR A 94 2.14 15.57 -2.91
N ALA A 95 2.72 14.36 -2.94
CA ALA A 95 2.57 13.39 -1.88
C ALA A 95 3.92 12.91 -1.33
N ASP A 96 3.92 12.48 -0.07
CA ASP A 96 5.09 11.87 0.60
C ASP A 96 5.14 10.34 0.40
N ALA A 97 4.02 9.72 0.03
CA ALA A 97 3.91 8.32 -0.34
C ALA A 97 2.70 8.08 -1.25
N ILE A 98 2.76 7.05 -2.07
CA ILE A 98 1.69 6.67 -3.00
C ILE A 98 1.24 5.24 -2.71
N VAL A 99 -0.03 5.06 -2.39
CA VAL A 99 -0.74 3.77 -2.39
C VAL A 99 -1.41 3.63 -3.74
N MET A 100 -1.11 2.58 -4.48
CA MET A 100 -1.72 2.38 -5.80
C MET A 100 -2.31 0.99 -5.98
N ARG A 101 -3.42 0.95 -6.71
CA ARG A 101 -4.01 -0.27 -7.24
C ARG A 101 -4.21 -0.15 -8.74
N HIS A 102 -3.76 -1.15 -9.50
CA HIS A 102 -3.79 -1.11 -10.95
C HIS A 102 -4.27 -2.45 -11.52
N TYR A 103 -4.95 -2.41 -12.68
CA TYR A 103 -5.43 -3.60 -13.37
C TYR A 103 -4.35 -4.35 -14.17
N ILE A 104 -3.19 -3.71 -14.43
CA ILE A 104 -2.06 -4.32 -15.14
C ILE A 104 -1.08 -4.88 -14.12
N GLU A 105 -0.69 -6.15 -14.29
CA GLU A 105 0.35 -6.81 -13.52
C GLU A 105 1.71 -6.12 -13.70
N GLY A 106 2.47 -5.97 -12.60
CA GLY A 106 3.76 -5.29 -12.60
C GLY A 106 3.69 -3.75 -12.60
N ALA A 107 2.48 -3.15 -12.67
CA ALA A 107 2.34 -1.70 -12.68
C ALA A 107 2.87 -1.05 -11.39
N ALA A 108 2.69 -1.68 -10.23
CA ALA A 108 3.22 -1.18 -8.96
C ALA A 108 4.74 -1.28 -8.89
N GLN A 109 5.34 -2.34 -9.46
CA GLN A 109 6.79 -2.48 -9.58
C GLN A 109 7.36 -1.37 -10.47
N TYR A 110 6.80 -1.19 -11.66
CA TYR A 110 7.21 -0.12 -12.57
C TYR A 110 7.07 1.27 -11.93
N ALA A 111 5.96 1.52 -11.25
CA ALA A 111 5.75 2.78 -10.52
C ALA A 111 6.84 3.00 -9.46
N SER A 112 7.25 1.94 -8.76
CA SER A 112 8.30 2.03 -7.75
C SER A 112 9.67 2.42 -8.30
N GLU A 113 9.95 2.09 -9.56
CA GLU A 113 11.21 2.42 -10.24
C GLU A 113 11.26 3.89 -10.66
N VAL A 114 10.12 4.45 -11.08
CA VAL A 114 10.05 5.83 -11.59
C VAL A 114 9.63 6.87 -10.54
N SER A 115 8.98 6.45 -9.46
CA SER A 115 8.45 7.36 -8.44
C SER A 115 9.56 8.04 -7.62
N PRO A 116 9.47 9.33 -7.32
CA PRO A 116 10.36 10.00 -6.38
C PRO A 116 10.05 9.68 -4.91
N VAL A 117 8.87 9.12 -4.62
CA VAL A 117 8.39 8.80 -3.26
C VAL A 117 8.05 7.31 -3.12
N PRO A 118 7.95 6.77 -1.89
CA PRO A 118 7.59 5.36 -1.68
C PRO A 118 6.28 4.96 -2.36
N ILE A 119 6.28 3.76 -2.96
CA ILE A 119 5.10 3.11 -3.54
C ILE A 119 4.67 1.95 -2.64
N ILE A 120 3.36 1.89 -2.38
CA ILE A 120 2.70 0.80 -1.66
C ILE A 120 1.70 0.16 -2.63
N ASN A 121 1.90 -1.13 -2.91
CA ASN A 121 1.03 -1.91 -3.78
C ASN A 121 -0.24 -2.35 -3.02
N ALA A 122 -1.39 -1.84 -3.45
CA ALA A 122 -2.73 -2.20 -2.95
C ALA A 122 -3.44 -3.21 -3.86
N GLY A 123 -2.70 -3.90 -4.71
CA GLY A 123 -3.15 -4.89 -5.70
C GLY A 123 -2.79 -4.50 -7.13
N ASP A 124 -2.23 -5.42 -7.89
CA ASP A 124 -1.90 -5.25 -9.31
C ASP A 124 -2.37 -6.43 -10.15
N GLY A 125 -3.51 -6.23 -10.80
CA GLY A 125 -4.15 -7.25 -11.61
C GLY A 125 -4.49 -8.52 -10.83
N ALA A 126 -4.27 -9.69 -11.44
CA ALA A 126 -4.41 -11.00 -10.80
C ALA A 126 -3.10 -11.47 -10.11
N HIS A 127 -2.04 -10.68 -10.15
CA HIS A 127 -0.70 -11.11 -9.76
C HIS A 127 -0.51 -11.05 -8.24
N MET A 128 -0.70 -9.90 -7.60
CA MET A 128 -0.25 -9.74 -6.22
C MET A 128 -1.07 -8.72 -5.42
N HIS A 129 -1.31 -9.05 -4.13
CA HIS A 129 -1.91 -8.14 -3.15
C HIS A 129 -1.14 -8.20 -1.83
N PRO A 130 0.05 -7.56 -1.73
CA PRO A 130 0.96 -7.74 -0.60
C PRO A 130 0.33 -7.39 0.75
N SER A 131 -0.46 -6.32 0.82
CA SER A 131 -1.14 -5.92 2.06
C SER A 131 -2.21 -6.91 2.49
N GLN A 132 -2.90 -7.59 1.55
CA GLN A 132 -3.84 -8.66 1.90
C GLN A 132 -3.09 -9.87 2.46
N CYS A 133 -1.96 -10.25 1.87
CA CYS A 133 -1.13 -11.34 2.38
C CYS A 133 -0.65 -11.06 3.81
N LEU A 134 -0.19 -9.83 4.11
CA LEU A 134 0.17 -9.45 5.48
C LEU A 134 -1.02 -9.48 6.44
N LEU A 135 -2.20 -9.09 5.99
CA LEU A 135 -3.43 -9.15 6.80
C LEU A 135 -3.78 -10.60 7.15
N ASP A 136 -3.67 -11.52 6.18
CA ASP A 136 -3.93 -12.94 6.39
C ASP A 136 -2.90 -13.54 7.35
N LEU A 137 -1.61 -13.27 7.15
CA LEU A 137 -0.53 -13.69 8.05
C LEU A 137 -0.71 -13.12 9.46
N TYR A 138 -1.11 -11.85 9.59
CA TYR A 138 -1.42 -11.25 10.88
C TYR A 138 -2.57 -11.97 11.59
N SER A 139 -3.65 -12.28 10.86
CA SER A 139 -4.82 -12.97 11.39
C SER A 139 -4.47 -14.40 11.87
N ILE A 140 -3.68 -15.12 11.08
CA ILE A 140 -3.16 -16.44 11.43
C ILE A 140 -2.28 -16.34 12.70
N TYR A 141 -1.31 -15.43 12.70
CA TYR A 141 -0.43 -15.24 13.84
C TYR A 141 -1.20 -14.88 15.12
N LYS A 142 -2.20 -14.01 15.01
CA LYS A 142 -3.03 -13.58 16.14
C LYS A 142 -3.85 -14.73 16.73
N THR A 143 -4.29 -15.68 15.91
CA THR A 143 -5.12 -16.82 16.34
C THR A 143 -4.31 -18.03 16.75
N GLN A 144 -3.19 -18.31 16.09
CA GLN A 144 -2.37 -19.50 16.31
C GLN A 144 -1.11 -19.25 17.18
N GLY A 145 -0.71 -17.99 17.34
CA GLY A 145 0.51 -17.60 18.06
C GLY A 145 1.81 -17.89 17.31
N THR A 146 1.75 -18.50 16.13
CA THR A 146 2.89 -18.86 15.28
C THR A 146 2.50 -18.85 13.82
N LEU A 147 3.52 -18.78 12.94
CA LEU A 147 3.38 -19.04 11.50
C LEU A 147 4.10 -20.32 11.08
N ASP A 148 4.68 -21.06 12.03
CA ASP A 148 5.48 -22.26 11.75
C ASP A 148 4.63 -23.53 11.88
N ASN A 149 4.88 -24.49 10.98
CA ASN A 149 4.28 -25.83 10.98
C ASN A 149 2.73 -25.83 10.93
N LEU A 150 2.16 -24.87 10.26
CA LEU A 150 0.71 -24.78 10.08
C LEU A 150 0.26 -25.53 8.82
N ASN A 151 -0.86 -26.25 8.92
CA ASN A 151 -1.57 -26.79 7.77
C ASN A 151 -2.71 -25.81 7.42
N ILE A 152 -2.65 -25.25 6.22
CA ILE A 152 -3.64 -24.29 5.72
C ILE A 152 -4.35 -24.97 4.55
N TYR A 153 -5.68 -25.07 4.64
CA TYR A 153 -6.54 -25.71 3.62
C TYR A 153 -7.46 -24.68 2.98
#